data_740c8ae80de8de9e695da48a10aad3c0
#
_entry.id   740c8ae80de8de9e695da48a10aad3c0
#
_cell.length_a   1.000
_cell.length_b   1.000
_cell.length_c   1.000
_cell.angle_alpha   90.00
_cell.angle_beta   90.00
_cell.angle_gamma   90.00
#
_symmetry.space_group_name_H-M   'P 1'
#
loop_
_entity.id
_entity.type
_entity.pdbx_description
1 polymer ?
#
loop_
_entity_poly.entity_id
_entity_poly.type
_entity_poly.pdbx_seq_one_letter_code
_entity_poly.pdbx_strand_id
1 'polypeptide(L)'
;NKFGEMLLTTGNKSEVAVGYATIYGDMAGGYNPIKDLYKTRVFEICRWRNANHRDWMMGLSGVMIDPRIIDKPPSAELREDQKDSDSLPDYPELDAILNILVDQDGSVADCVAAGFDRETVKKVEHLIYISEYKRVQSAPGTRLSPRAFWLDRRYPIANRWRDPS
;
A
#
# COMPACT_ATOMS: atom_id res chain seq x y z
N ASN A 1 16.96 15.27 12.24
CA ASN A 1 18.34 15.57 12.67
C ASN A 1 18.40 16.70 13.71
N LYS A 2 17.65 17.79 13.53
CA LYS A 2 17.69 18.94 14.46
C LYS A 2 17.23 18.59 15.87
N PHE A 3 16.24 17.72 15.99
CA PHE A 3 15.66 17.29 17.29
C PHE A 3 16.11 15.89 17.72
N GLY A 4 16.93 15.20 16.93
CA GLY A 4 17.32 13.83 17.20
C GLY A 4 16.21 12.78 17.01
N GLU A 5 15.13 13.16 16.34
CA GLU A 5 13.94 12.31 16.12
C GLU A 5 14.03 11.57 14.78
N MET A 6 13.40 10.40 14.72
CA MET A 6 13.23 9.63 13.50
C MET A 6 11.92 10.02 12.83
N LEU A 7 12.00 10.44 11.57
CA LEU A 7 10.81 10.69 10.75
C LEU A 7 10.20 9.35 10.31
N LEU A 8 8.93 9.15 10.61
CA LEU A 8 8.16 7.99 10.13
C LEU A 8 7.44 8.34 8.83
N THR A 9 7.46 7.41 7.88
CA THR A 9 6.61 7.47 6.68
C THR A 9 5.38 6.60 6.87
N THR A 10 4.31 6.88 6.14
CA THR A 10 3.00 6.24 6.32
C THR A 10 2.44 5.61 5.04
N GLY A 11 3.28 5.40 4.03
CA GLY A 11 2.89 4.67 2.82
C GLY A 11 2.56 3.22 3.16
N ASN A 12 1.40 2.75 2.72
CA ASN A 12 0.94 1.37 2.91
C ASN A 12 1.36 0.46 1.76
N LYS A 13 1.11 -0.86 1.88
CA LYS A 13 1.52 -1.87 0.89
C LYS A 13 0.88 -1.64 -0.48
N SER A 14 -0.37 -1.21 -0.53
CA SER A 14 -1.08 -0.95 -1.78
C SER A 14 -0.43 0.20 -2.56
N GLU A 15 -0.14 1.32 -1.88
CA GLU A 15 0.57 2.47 -2.46
C GLU A 15 2.00 2.11 -2.89
N VAL A 16 2.72 1.36 -2.05
CA VAL A 16 4.08 0.88 -2.34
C VAL A 16 4.10 -0.06 -3.54
N ALA A 17 3.09 -0.93 -3.69
CA ALA A 17 2.98 -1.87 -4.79
C ALA A 17 2.89 -1.14 -6.14
N VAL A 18 1.98 -0.20 -6.27
CA VAL A 18 1.70 0.51 -7.52
C VAL A 18 2.50 1.81 -7.69
N GLY A 19 3.37 2.12 -6.71
CA GLY A 19 4.22 3.32 -6.74
C GLY A 19 3.45 4.64 -6.60
N TYR A 20 2.29 4.60 -5.97
CA TYR A 20 1.47 5.78 -5.70
C TYR A 20 2.03 6.55 -4.50
N ALA A 21 3.21 7.11 -4.68
CA ALA A 21 3.97 7.80 -3.67
C ALA A 21 5.03 8.72 -4.30
N THR A 22 5.41 9.78 -3.61
CA THR A 22 6.40 10.78 -4.05
C THR A 22 7.75 10.55 -3.36
N ILE A 23 8.82 10.31 -4.14
CA ILE A 23 10.15 9.92 -3.62
C ILE A 23 10.68 10.92 -2.59
N TYR A 24 10.63 12.22 -2.89
CA TYR A 24 11.11 13.29 -2.00
C TYR A 24 10.00 13.94 -1.19
N GLY A 25 8.83 13.32 -1.11
CA GLY A 25 7.68 13.74 -0.33
C GLY A 25 7.35 12.71 0.76
N ASP A 26 6.21 12.07 0.62
CA ASP A 26 5.63 11.07 1.55
C ASP A 26 6.49 9.81 1.74
N MET A 27 7.43 9.51 0.84
CA MET A 27 8.41 8.44 1.02
C MET A 27 9.64 8.85 1.84
N ALA A 28 9.84 10.13 2.12
CA ALA A 28 11.02 10.60 2.83
C ALA A 28 10.91 10.34 4.34
N GLY A 29 11.73 9.44 4.87
CA GLY A 29 11.78 9.10 6.29
C GLY A 29 12.74 7.97 6.60
N GLY A 30 12.89 7.67 7.90
CA GLY A 30 13.80 6.64 8.40
C GLY A 30 13.16 5.27 8.60
N TYR A 31 11.84 5.22 8.77
CA TYR A 31 11.11 3.97 9.00
C TYR A 31 9.64 4.09 8.57
N ASN A 32 9.07 3.01 8.04
CA ASN A 32 7.67 2.92 7.63
C ASN A 32 6.97 1.77 8.36
N PRO A 33 6.22 2.02 9.45
CA PRO A 33 5.61 0.97 10.27
C PRO A 33 4.48 0.20 9.57
N ILE A 34 3.79 0.80 8.60
CA ILE A 34 2.64 0.20 7.91
C ILE A 34 2.94 -0.21 6.45
N LYS A 35 4.22 -0.21 6.07
CA LYS A 35 4.69 -0.48 4.70
C LYS A 35 4.16 -1.79 4.10
N ASP A 36 3.89 -2.79 4.93
CA ASP A 36 3.47 -4.12 4.52
C ASP A 36 2.00 -4.42 4.86
N LEU A 37 1.21 -3.40 5.16
CA LEU A 37 -0.23 -3.51 5.35
C LEU A 37 -0.97 -2.97 4.12
N TYR A 38 -1.89 -3.74 3.56
CA TYR A 38 -2.81 -3.26 2.54
C TYR A 38 -3.69 -2.12 3.08
N LYS A 39 -4.13 -1.22 2.20
CA LYS A 39 -4.97 -0.06 2.59
C LYS A 39 -6.24 -0.47 3.31
N THR A 40 -6.92 -1.50 2.81
CA THR A 40 -8.11 -2.06 3.45
C THR A 40 -7.81 -2.53 4.87
N ARG A 41 -6.66 -3.19 5.07
CA ARG A 41 -6.23 -3.66 6.38
C ARG A 41 -5.89 -2.51 7.34
N VAL A 42 -5.33 -1.42 6.83
CA VAL A 42 -5.10 -0.21 7.63
C VAL A 42 -6.43 0.34 8.15
N PHE A 43 -7.45 0.44 7.31
CA PHE A 43 -8.78 0.88 7.74
C PHE A 43 -9.40 -0.05 8.78
N GLU A 44 -9.28 -1.37 8.61
CA GLU A 44 -9.75 -2.35 9.60
C GLU A 44 -9.06 -2.16 10.96
N ILE A 45 -7.74 -1.97 10.96
CA ILE A 45 -6.96 -1.74 12.19
C ILE A 45 -7.38 -0.43 12.85
N CYS A 46 -7.65 0.63 12.09
CA CYS A 46 -8.14 1.90 12.63
C CYS A 46 -9.51 1.73 13.31
N ARG A 47 -10.45 1.03 12.65
CA ARG A 47 -11.77 0.73 13.23
C ARG A 47 -11.64 -0.15 14.47
N TRP A 48 -10.81 -1.17 14.38
CA TRP A 48 -10.54 -2.05 15.53
C TRP A 48 -9.94 -1.26 16.71
N ARG A 49 -8.97 -0.37 16.47
CA ARG A 49 -8.38 0.47 17.52
C ARG A 49 -9.41 1.37 18.19
N ASN A 50 -10.34 1.93 17.45
CA ASN A 50 -11.42 2.74 18.00
C ASN A 50 -12.40 1.95 18.86
N ALA A 51 -12.63 0.68 18.54
CA ALA A 51 -13.51 -0.22 19.27
C ALA A 51 -12.82 -0.94 20.43
N ASN A 52 -11.49 -0.96 20.47
CA ASN A 52 -10.73 -1.75 21.43
C ASN A 52 -9.63 -0.93 22.09
N HIS A 53 -9.45 -1.14 23.38
CA HIS A 53 -8.32 -0.65 24.17
C HIS A 53 -7.68 -1.79 24.94
N ARG A 54 -6.36 -1.72 25.11
CA ARG A 54 -5.57 -2.63 25.95
C ARG A 54 -4.60 -1.80 26.77
N ASP A 55 -4.25 -2.24 27.97
CA ASP A 55 -3.41 -1.50 28.92
C ASP A 55 -2.01 -1.14 28.39
N TRP A 56 -1.50 -1.92 27.44
CA TRP A 56 -0.21 -1.66 26.78
C TRP A 56 -0.31 -0.66 25.61
N MET A 57 -1.52 -0.27 25.21
CA MET A 57 -1.70 0.68 24.11
C MET A 57 -1.52 2.11 24.57
N MET A 58 -0.78 2.88 23.79
CA MET A 58 -0.67 4.32 23.98
C MET A 58 -2.00 5.02 23.65
N GLY A 59 -2.24 6.14 24.32
CA GLY A 59 -3.44 6.96 24.14
C GLY A 59 -4.64 6.49 24.98
N LEU A 60 -5.73 7.21 24.85
CA LEU A 60 -6.96 6.97 25.63
C LEU A 60 -7.76 5.79 25.06
N SER A 61 -8.69 5.26 25.86
CA SER A 61 -9.74 4.34 25.38
C SER A 61 -10.77 5.08 24.53
N GLY A 62 -11.49 4.35 23.68
CA GLY A 62 -12.53 4.90 22.80
C GLY A 62 -11.99 5.39 21.46
N VAL A 63 -12.70 6.31 20.83
CA VAL A 63 -12.41 6.81 19.49
C VAL A 63 -11.14 7.67 19.51
N MET A 64 -10.04 7.11 19.02
CA MET A 64 -8.74 7.77 18.89
C MET A 64 -8.49 8.31 17.48
N ILE A 65 -9.06 7.66 16.47
CA ILE A 65 -8.94 8.03 15.07
C ILE A 65 -10.32 8.52 14.64
N ASP A 66 -10.42 9.79 14.24
CA ASP A 66 -11.69 10.36 13.80
C ASP A 66 -12.27 9.49 12.65
N PRO A 67 -13.52 9.04 12.75
CA PRO A 67 -14.16 8.27 11.68
C PRO A 67 -14.08 8.94 10.31
N ARG A 68 -14.12 10.27 10.26
CA ARG A 68 -13.97 11.02 9.01
C ARG A 68 -12.63 10.78 8.31
N ILE A 69 -11.56 10.49 9.06
CA ILE A 69 -10.24 10.12 8.48
C ILE A 69 -10.30 8.73 7.84
N ILE A 70 -11.05 7.80 8.47
CA ILE A 70 -11.18 6.43 7.98
C ILE A 70 -12.08 6.37 6.75
N ASP A 71 -13.13 7.20 6.73
CA ASP A 71 -14.19 7.15 5.72
C ASP A 71 -13.95 8.15 4.56
N LYS A 72 -12.99 9.10 4.71
CA LYS A 72 -12.60 10.02 3.64
C LYS A 72 -12.05 9.22 2.46
N PRO A 73 -12.53 9.45 1.23
CA PRO A 73 -11.92 8.86 0.04
C PRO A 73 -10.43 9.20 -0.02
N PRO A 74 -9.55 8.20 -0.20
CA PRO A 74 -8.12 8.43 -0.29
C PRO A 74 -7.76 9.35 -1.46
N SER A 75 -6.80 10.24 -1.22
CA SER A 75 -6.29 11.19 -2.22
C SER A 75 -4.84 11.55 -1.91
N ALA A 76 -4.02 11.68 -2.96
CA ALA A 76 -2.67 12.21 -2.85
C ALA A 76 -2.63 13.73 -2.62
N GLU A 77 -3.77 14.43 -2.73
CA GLU A 77 -3.93 15.88 -2.48
C GLU A 77 -2.95 16.75 -3.29
N LEU A 78 -2.53 16.30 -4.47
CA LEU A 78 -1.63 17.05 -5.36
C LEU A 78 -2.36 18.06 -6.24
N ARG A 79 -3.67 17.95 -6.35
CA ARG A 79 -4.59 18.86 -7.04
C ARG A 79 -5.95 18.88 -6.37
N GLU A 80 -6.73 19.93 -6.64
CA GLU A 80 -8.11 20.05 -6.16
C GLU A 80 -8.97 18.88 -6.67
N ASP A 81 -9.87 18.39 -5.81
CA ASP A 81 -10.80 17.27 -6.07
C ASP A 81 -10.16 15.94 -6.52
N GLN A 82 -8.85 15.77 -6.36
CA GLN A 82 -8.17 14.52 -6.70
C GLN A 82 -8.64 13.37 -5.81
N LYS A 83 -8.86 12.20 -6.43
CA LYS A 83 -9.07 10.91 -5.76
C LYS A 83 -8.11 9.88 -6.31
N ASP A 84 -7.68 8.93 -5.48
CA ASP A 84 -6.83 7.83 -5.92
C ASP A 84 -7.54 6.98 -6.97
N SER A 85 -8.86 6.85 -6.89
CA SER A 85 -9.72 6.17 -7.88
C SER A 85 -9.71 6.79 -9.28
N ASP A 86 -9.19 8.01 -9.45
CA ASP A 86 -9.01 8.60 -10.80
C ASP A 86 -7.94 7.84 -11.60
N SER A 87 -7.03 7.14 -10.92
CA SER A 87 -5.87 6.49 -11.54
C SER A 87 -5.77 5.01 -11.22
N LEU A 88 -6.38 4.55 -10.13
CA LEU A 88 -6.31 3.19 -9.60
C LEU A 88 -7.73 2.60 -9.49
N PRO A 89 -7.88 1.26 -9.49
CA PRO A 89 -9.10 0.63 -8.97
C PRO A 89 -9.37 1.08 -7.54
N ASP A 90 -10.58 0.89 -7.05
CA ASP A 90 -10.83 1.10 -5.63
C ASP A 90 -9.97 0.16 -4.77
N TYR A 91 -9.68 0.54 -3.53
CA TYR A 91 -8.73 -0.21 -2.71
C TYR A 91 -9.18 -1.64 -2.39
N PRO A 92 -10.45 -1.98 -2.19
CA PRO A 92 -10.88 -3.37 -2.05
C PRO A 92 -10.52 -4.22 -3.27
N GLU A 93 -10.74 -3.73 -4.48
CA GLU A 93 -10.39 -4.43 -5.72
C GLU A 93 -8.88 -4.47 -5.92
N LEU A 94 -8.18 -3.34 -5.75
CA LEU A 94 -6.73 -3.26 -5.85
C LEU A 94 -6.03 -4.24 -4.91
N ASP A 95 -6.42 -4.26 -3.64
CA ASP A 95 -5.81 -5.12 -2.62
C ASP A 95 -6.07 -6.60 -2.89
N ALA A 96 -7.25 -6.95 -3.42
CA ALA A 96 -7.56 -8.32 -3.82
C ALA A 96 -6.71 -8.79 -5.02
N ILE A 97 -6.53 -7.95 -6.04
CA ILE A 97 -5.63 -8.22 -7.18
C ILE A 97 -4.18 -8.35 -6.69
N LEU A 98 -3.71 -7.43 -5.84
CA LEU A 98 -2.36 -7.47 -5.28
C LEU A 98 -2.12 -8.72 -4.43
N ASN A 99 -3.12 -9.18 -3.70
CA ASN A 99 -3.01 -10.41 -2.91
C ASN A 99 -2.73 -11.62 -3.82
N ILE A 100 -3.42 -11.73 -4.96
CA ILE A 100 -3.18 -12.82 -5.93
C ILE A 100 -1.80 -12.67 -6.56
N LEU A 101 -1.49 -11.50 -7.14
CA LEU A 101 -0.26 -11.30 -7.91
C LEU A 101 1.01 -11.31 -7.04
N VAL A 102 0.93 -10.85 -5.79
CA VAL A 102 2.10 -10.65 -4.92
C VAL A 102 2.18 -11.70 -3.81
N ASP A 103 1.15 -11.82 -2.98
CA ASP A 103 1.19 -12.68 -1.80
C ASP A 103 1.06 -14.16 -2.16
N GLN A 104 0.24 -14.50 -3.17
CA GLN A 104 0.02 -15.86 -3.65
C GLN A 104 0.93 -16.25 -4.82
N ASP A 105 1.71 -15.30 -5.38
CA ASP A 105 2.57 -15.52 -6.56
C ASP A 105 1.80 -15.96 -7.81
N GLY A 106 0.56 -15.47 -7.92
CA GLY A 106 -0.36 -15.82 -9.00
C GLY A 106 -0.10 -15.00 -10.28
N SER A 107 -0.77 -15.43 -11.35
CA SER A 107 -0.71 -14.85 -12.69
C SER A 107 -1.87 -13.88 -12.95
N VAL A 108 -1.80 -13.18 -14.09
CA VAL A 108 -2.94 -12.40 -14.62
C VAL A 108 -4.14 -13.33 -14.88
N ALA A 109 -3.89 -14.54 -15.40
CA ALA A 109 -4.96 -15.52 -15.63
C ALA A 109 -5.67 -15.92 -14.31
N ASP A 110 -4.94 -16.06 -13.21
CA ASP A 110 -5.54 -16.37 -11.90
C ASP A 110 -6.44 -15.24 -11.41
N CYS A 111 -6.06 -13.99 -11.62
CA CYS A 111 -6.90 -12.84 -11.31
C CYS A 111 -8.19 -12.84 -12.16
N VAL A 112 -8.07 -13.10 -13.47
CA VAL A 112 -9.23 -13.18 -14.36
C VAL A 112 -10.15 -14.32 -13.97
N ALA A 113 -9.60 -15.49 -13.62
CA ALA A 113 -10.36 -16.63 -13.12
C ALA A 113 -11.08 -16.32 -11.80
N ALA A 114 -10.53 -15.41 -10.97
CA ALA A 114 -11.16 -14.93 -9.75
C ALA A 114 -12.25 -13.86 -10.02
N GLY A 115 -12.46 -13.46 -11.29
CA GLY A 115 -13.53 -12.54 -11.70
C GLY A 115 -13.11 -11.09 -11.90
N PHE A 116 -11.82 -10.77 -11.83
CA PHE A 116 -11.34 -9.40 -12.07
C PHE A 116 -11.24 -9.10 -13.57
N ASP A 117 -11.49 -7.84 -13.93
CA ASP A 117 -11.33 -7.38 -15.29
C ASP A 117 -9.88 -7.46 -15.76
N ARG A 118 -9.65 -8.06 -16.93
CA ARG A 118 -8.30 -8.31 -17.44
C ARG A 118 -7.48 -7.03 -17.67
N GLU A 119 -8.11 -5.97 -18.19
CA GLU A 119 -7.41 -4.71 -18.46
C GLU A 119 -7.00 -4.02 -17.14
N THR A 120 -7.88 -4.07 -16.15
CA THR A 120 -7.59 -3.59 -14.79
C THR A 120 -6.42 -4.36 -14.17
N VAL A 121 -6.43 -5.68 -14.25
CA VAL A 121 -5.33 -6.52 -13.73
C VAL A 121 -4.02 -6.22 -14.44
N LYS A 122 -4.02 -6.10 -15.77
CA LYS A 122 -2.84 -5.73 -16.57
C LYS A 122 -2.29 -4.36 -16.19
N LYS A 123 -3.17 -3.39 -15.95
CA LYS A 123 -2.77 -2.07 -15.46
C LYS A 123 -2.08 -2.15 -14.11
N VAL A 124 -2.65 -2.90 -13.17
CA VAL A 124 -2.05 -3.12 -11.83
C VAL A 124 -0.70 -3.83 -11.94
N GLU A 125 -0.63 -4.92 -12.72
CA GLU A 125 0.63 -5.63 -12.98
C GLU A 125 1.71 -4.68 -13.53
N HIS A 126 1.36 -3.88 -14.53
CA HIS A 126 2.28 -2.91 -15.10
C HIS A 126 2.82 -1.93 -14.05
N LEU A 127 1.93 -1.38 -13.21
CA LEU A 127 2.31 -0.48 -12.13
C LEU A 127 3.24 -1.15 -11.11
N ILE A 128 3.01 -2.41 -10.76
CA ILE A 128 3.91 -3.17 -9.89
C ILE A 128 5.33 -3.20 -10.47
N TYR A 129 5.48 -3.56 -11.74
CA TYR A 129 6.79 -3.67 -12.38
C TYR A 129 7.52 -2.35 -12.51
N ILE A 130 6.85 -1.28 -12.96
CA ILE A 130 7.50 0.01 -13.17
C ILE A 130 7.82 0.76 -11.87
N SER A 131 7.27 0.32 -10.73
CA SER A 131 7.41 1.02 -9.44
C SER A 131 8.59 0.53 -8.59
N GLU A 132 9.32 -0.50 -9.04
CA GLU A 132 10.44 -1.05 -8.26
C GLU A 132 11.50 0.01 -7.92
N TYR A 133 11.79 0.94 -8.82
CA TYR A 133 12.77 2.00 -8.54
C TYR A 133 12.39 2.89 -7.36
N LYS A 134 11.08 3.07 -7.09
CA LYS A 134 10.59 3.75 -5.90
C LYS A 134 10.77 2.88 -4.65
N ARG A 135 10.41 1.60 -4.75
CA ARG A 135 10.48 0.66 -3.64
C ARG A 135 11.88 0.49 -3.08
N VAL A 136 12.91 0.44 -3.93
CA VAL A 136 14.31 0.30 -3.49
C VAL A 136 14.83 1.55 -2.77
N GLN A 137 14.19 2.70 -2.95
CA GLN A 137 14.54 3.97 -2.30
C GLN A 137 13.70 4.25 -1.05
N SER A 138 12.68 3.45 -0.77
CA SER A 138 11.77 3.68 0.34
C SER A 138 12.35 3.21 1.67
N ALA A 139 11.96 3.89 2.76
CA ALA A 139 12.35 3.54 4.12
C ALA A 139 12.07 2.05 4.45
N PRO A 140 12.89 1.40 5.28
CA PRO A 140 12.61 0.05 5.78
C PRO A 140 11.29 0.02 6.58
N GLY A 141 10.70 -1.17 6.72
CA GLY A 141 9.47 -1.37 7.46
C GLY A 141 9.38 -2.75 8.10
N THR A 142 8.33 -2.99 8.86
CA THR A 142 8.06 -4.30 9.45
C THR A 142 7.40 -5.23 8.44
N ARG A 143 7.87 -6.49 8.37
CA ARG A 143 7.21 -7.54 7.60
C ARG A 143 5.96 -8.02 8.37
N LEU A 144 4.79 -7.89 7.77
CA LEU A 144 3.49 -8.21 8.36
C LEU A 144 2.65 -9.15 7.48
N SER A 145 3.10 -9.37 6.24
CA SER A 145 2.42 -10.23 5.27
C SER A 145 3.31 -11.39 4.81
N PRO A 146 2.77 -12.37 4.08
CA PRO A 146 3.56 -13.48 3.55
C PRO A 146 4.71 -13.03 2.65
N ARG A 147 4.53 -11.93 1.90
CA ARG A 147 5.55 -11.40 0.96
C ARG A 147 5.69 -9.89 1.09
N ALA A 148 6.75 -9.45 1.72
CA ALA A 148 7.14 -8.04 1.79
C ALA A 148 8.03 -7.68 0.58
N PHE A 149 7.73 -6.57 -0.09
CA PHE A 149 8.44 -6.16 -1.31
C PHE A 149 9.97 -6.02 -1.13
N TRP A 150 10.43 -5.56 0.01
CA TRP A 150 11.88 -5.35 0.23
C TRP A 150 12.64 -6.60 0.70
N LEU A 151 11.95 -7.64 1.14
CA LEU A 151 12.54 -8.89 1.62
C LEU A 151 12.27 -10.06 0.68
N ASP A 152 11.00 -10.28 0.36
CA ASP A 152 10.54 -11.53 -0.24
C ASP A 152 10.24 -11.38 -1.74
N ARG A 153 9.98 -10.16 -2.21
CA ARG A 153 9.59 -9.90 -3.60
C ARG A 153 10.25 -8.64 -4.13
N ARG A 154 11.07 -8.80 -5.16
CA ARG A 154 11.71 -7.72 -5.90
C ARG A 154 11.50 -7.90 -7.38
N TYR A 155 11.39 -6.81 -8.11
CA TYR A 155 11.23 -6.79 -9.55
C TYR A 155 12.45 -6.15 -10.21
N PRO A 156 12.92 -6.66 -11.37
CA PRO A 156 13.99 -6.01 -12.10
C PRO A 156 13.56 -4.61 -12.59
N ILE A 157 14.34 -3.57 -12.28
CA ILE A 157 14.00 -2.18 -12.65
C ILE A 157 13.99 -2.01 -14.17
N ALA A 158 15.02 -2.57 -14.86
CA ALA A 158 15.17 -2.46 -16.31
C ALA A 158 14.61 -3.69 -17.04
N ASN A 159 13.35 -4.03 -16.79
CA ASN A 159 12.72 -5.20 -17.40
C ASN A 159 11.41 -4.82 -18.12
N ARG A 160 11.24 -5.28 -19.36
CA ARG A 160 10.02 -5.09 -20.16
C ARG A 160 9.11 -6.31 -20.22
N TRP A 161 9.51 -7.41 -19.56
CA TRP A 161 8.65 -8.59 -19.50
C TRP A 161 7.34 -8.28 -18.77
N ARG A 162 6.25 -8.82 -19.29
CA ARG A 162 4.92 -8.82 -18.68
C ARG A 162 4.31 -10.18 -18.87
N ASP A 163 3.42 -10.58 -17.96
CA ASP A 163 2.68 -11.83 -18.09
C ASP A 163 1.87 -11.83 -19.40
N PRO A 164 2.05 -12.83 -20.28
CA PRO A 164 1.32 -12.88 -21.55
C PRO A 164 -0.14 -13.34 -21.39
N SER A 165 -0.52 -13.93 -20.26
CA SER A 165 -1.85 -14.49 -20.00
C SER A 165 -2.97 -13.48 -19.82
#